data_5a5b4df06ae639a0ab0d0c9f3230c042
#
_entry.id   5a5b4df06ae639a0ab0d0c9f3230c042
#
_cell.length_a   1.000
_cell.length_b   1.000
_cell.length_c   1.000
_cell.angle_alpha   90.00
_cell.angle_beta   90.00
_cell.angle_gamma   90.00
#
_symmetry.space_group_name_H-M   'P 1'
#
loop_
_entity.id
_entity.type
_entity.pdbx_description
1 polymer ?
#
loop_
_entity_poly.entity_id
_entity_poly.type
_entity_poly.pdbx_seq_one_letter_code
_entity_poly.pdbx_strand_id
1 'polypeptide(L)'
;MYKLLLVTDSQAVREAFTAIAWEDMGFKQPRMAATVEEALCSLKAYHADAIAIALPAAEDDKLIKVLMDDHPELPVMEAPEKRGEVETRVLELRKLLVRLNADISDDSYTLKDQMMFCRHEYFRAMMDRRIPSGKDIERILRLVRSKMDPHRPCVVAELKMPDSSDFLRGRWHYGPQRLEMALRNIFGVEVAGLRILSCVLPGERIVLLGCPMLYHELETEETSMTGVIAQHVQDCIEHVDEYLGIDLTISEMHVLPMLTAMASDAMI
;
A
#
# COMPACT_ATOMS: atom_id res chain seq x y z
N MET A 1 -8.62 -12.96 7.29
CA MET A 1 -8.24 -12.89 8.72
C MET A 1 -7.78 -11.47 9.00
N TYR A 2 -8.36 -10.85 10.02
CA TYR A 2 -8.04 -9.49 10.45
C TYR A 2 -6.72 -9.44 11.22
N LYS A 3 -6.12 -8.26 11.28
CA LYS A 3 -4.84 -8.00 11.97
C LYS A 3 -5.08 -6.99 13.09
N LEU A 4 -4.79 -7.39 14.31
CA LEU A 4 -4.89 -6.57 15.51
C LEU A 4 -3.49 -6.15 15.97
N LEU A 5 -3.32 -4.88 16.33
CA LEU A 5 -2.17 -4.38 17.08
C LEU A 5 -2.59 -4.22 18.54
N LEU A 6 -1.91 -4.87 19.46
CA LEU A 6 -2.06 -4.65 20.90
C LEU A 6 -0.97 -3.70 21.40
N VAL A 7 -1.39 -2.63 22.07
CA VAL A 7 -0.47 -1.67 22.69
C VAL A 7 -0.68 -1.68 24.20
N THR A 8 0.30 -2.22 24.92
CA THR A 8 0.22 -2.34 26.37
C THR A 8 1.59 -2.56 27.01
N ASP A 9 1.82 -1.95 28.13
CA ASP A 9 2.94 -2.23 29.05
C ASP A 9 2.58 -3.28 30.11
N SER A 10 1.26 -3.60 30.29
CA SER A 10 0.76 -4.56 31.27
C SER A 10 1.05 -6.00 30.88
N GLN A 11 1.77 -6.72 31.74
CA GLN A 11 2.03 -8.14 31.56
C GLN A 11 0.72 -8.98 31.62
N ALA A 12 -0.21 -8.60 32.50
CA ALA A 12 -1.50 -9.28 32.64
C ALA A 12 -2.32 -9.21 31.34
N VAL A 13 -2.37 -8.05 30.69
CA VAL A 13 -3.04 -7.88 29.39
C VAL A 13 -2.36 -8.73 28.32
N ARG A 14 -1.03 -8.75 28.25
CA ARG A 14 -0.28 -9.57 27.28
C ARG A 14 -0.60 -11.05 27.43
N GLU A 15 -0.62 -11.55 28.68
CA GLU A 15 -0.94 -12.96 28.96
C GLU A 15 -2.38 -13.28 28.57
N ALA A 16 -3.35 -12.40 28.89
CA ALA A 16 -4.74 -12.58 28.49
C ALA A 16 -4.90 -12.68 26.96
N PHE A 17 -4.21 -11.82 26.20
CA PHE A 17 -4.24 -11.82 24.74
C PHE A 17 -3.48 -13.02 24.15
N THR A 18 -2.37 -13.45 24.75
CA THR A 18 -1.62 -14.63 24.29
C THR A 18 -2.42 -15.92 24.44
N ALA A 19 -3.31 -16.00 25.44
CA ALA A 19 -4.13 -17.19 25.73
C ALA A 19 -5.34 -17.37 24.76
N ILE A 20 -5.57 -16.48 23.82
CA ILE A 20 -6.68 -16.52 22.88
C ILE A 20 -6.34 -17.37 21.64
N ALA A 21 -7.29 -18.16 21.18
CA ALA A 21 -7.23 -18.87 19.89
C ALA A 21 -7.65 -17.93 18.75
N TRP A 22 -6.74 -17.07 18.33
CA TRP A 22 -7.02 -15.96 17.40
C TRP A 22 -7.57 -16.40 16.04
N GLU A 23 -7.10 -17.53 15.53
CA GLU A 23 -7.54 -18.07 14.23
C GLU A 23 -9.03 -18.43 14.27
N ASP A 24 -9.51 -19.04 15.35
CA ASP A 24 -10.91 -19.38 15.54
C ASP A 24 -11.80 -18.12 15.60
N MET A 25 -11.24 -17.01 16.05
CA MET A 25 -11.91 -15.72 16.10
C MET A 25 -11.81 -14.91 14.80
N GLY A 26 -11.12 -15.42 13.78
CA GLY A 26 -10.96 -14.78 12.48
C GLY A 26 -9.87 -13.71 12.43
N PHE A 27 -8.97 -13.70 13.40
CA PHE A 27 -7.81 -12.82 13.47
C PHE A 27 -6.49 -13.59 13.31
N LYS A 28 -5.45 -12.90 12.87
CA LYS A 28 -4.07 -13.37 13.03
C LYS A 28 -3.61 -13.10 14.46
N GLN A 29 -2.59 -13.84 14.91
CA GLN A 29 -1.91 -13.52 16.16
C GLN A 29 -1.59 -12.03 16.24
N PRO A 30 -2.06 -11.30 17.28
CA PRO A 30 -1.81 -9.88 17.41
C PRO A 30 -0.32 -9.55 17.48
N ARG A 31 0.06 -8.45 16.87
CA ARG A 31 1.35 -7.84 17.16
C ARG A 31 1.25 -7.05 18.44
N MET A 32 2.34 -6.99 19.17
CA MET A 32 2.39 -6.32 20.46
C MET A 32 3.41 -5.17 20.40
N ALA A 33 3.03 -4.03 20.95
CA ALA A 33 3.88 -2.88 21.23
C ALA A 33 3.77 -2.53 22.70
N ALA A 34 4.88 -2.12 23.32
CA ALA A 34 4.89 -1.75 24.73
C ALA A 34 4.72 -0.25 24.96
N THR A 35 5.03 0.56 23.97
CA THR A 35 5.02 2.03 24.05
C THR A 35 4.30 2.65 22.86
N VAL A 36 3.96 3.93 22.97
CA VAL A 36 3.39 4.73 21.88
C VAL A 36 4.31 4.75 20.66
N GLU A 37 5.61 4.93 20.88
CA GLU A 37 6.62 4.97 19.83
C GLU A 37 6.70 3.65 19.05
N GLU A 38 6.70 2.52 19.77
CA GLU A 38 6.66 1.19 19.16
C GLU A 38 5.37 0.95 18.38
N ALA A 39 4.22 1.40 18.92
CA ALA A 39 2.94 1.31 18.25
C ALA A 39 2.93 2.08 16.92
N LEU A 40 3.40 3.34 16.93
CA LEU A 40 3.48 4.17 15.74
C LEU A 40 4.48 3.61 14.72
N CYS A 41 5.61 3.08 15.18
CA CYS A 41 6.57 2.39 14.33
C CYS A 41 5.93 1.14 13.68
N SER A 42 5.19 0.35 14.47
CA SER A 42 4.46 -0.81 13.98
C SER A 42 3.38 -0.45 12.96
N LEU A 43 2.63 0.64 13.18
CA LEU A 43 1.59 1.10 12.24
C LEU A 43 2.16 1.62 10.93
N LYS A 44 3.32 2.28 10.96
CA LYS A 44 4.04 2.66 9.73
C LYS A 44 4.47 1.46 8.92
N ALA A 45 4.89 0.43 9.63
CA ALA A 45 5.48 -0.78 9.10
C ALA A 45 4.46 -1.78 8.58
N TYR A 46 3.35 -1.91 9.27
CA TYR A 46 2.38 -2.98 9.04
C TYR A 46 0.97 -2.44 9.10
N HIS A 47 0.17 -2.91 8.14
CA HIS A 47 -1.27 -2.64 8.21
C HIS A 47 -1.88 -3.39 9.41
N ALA A 48 -2.61 -2.66 10.25
CA ALA A 48 -3.55 -3.21 11.22
C ALA A 48 -4.99 -2.92 10.76
N ASP A 49 -5.91 -3.82 11.06
CA ASP A 49 -7.35 -3.64 10.81
C ASP A 49 -8.03 -3.03 12.04
N ALA A 50 -7.42 -3.12 13.21
CA ALA A 50 -7.84 -2.51 14.46
C ALA A 50 -6.68 -2.43 15.45
N ILE A 51 -6.85 -1.62 16.50
CA ILE A 51 -5.90 -1.48 17.59
C ILE A 51 -6.59 -1.69 18.94
N ALA A 52 -5.93 -2.41 19.84
CA ALA A 52 -6.34 -2.59 21.23
C ALA A 52 -5.33 -1.89 22.13
N ILE A 53 -5.77 -1.04 23.05
CA ILE A 53 -4.91 -0.20 23.88
C ILE A 53 -5.20 -0.45 25.37
N ALA A 54 -4.13 -0.62 26.14
CA ALA A 54 -4.12 -0.59 27.60
C ALA A 54 -2.82 0.05 28.05
N LEU A 55 -2.79 1.37 28.08
CA LEU A 55 -1.68 2.20 28.53
C LEU A 55 -2.12 3.10 29.70
N PRO A 56 -1.19 3.70 30.45
CA PRO A 56 -1.51 4.77 31.39
C PRO A 56 -2.22 5.93 30.69
N ALA A 57 -3.20 6.56 31.34
CA ALA A 57 -4.11 7.53 30.73
C ALA A 57 -3.42 8.63 29.90
N ALA A 58 -2.28 9.15 30.36
CA ALA A 58 -1.54 10.20 29.63
C ALA A 58 -0.92 9.71 28.31
N GLU A 59 -0.50 8.45 28.24
CA GLU A 59 0.04 7.85 27.02
C GLU A 59 -1.07 7.36 26.09
N ASP A 60 -2.17 6.88 26.67
CA ASP A 60 -3.38 6.50 25.94
C ASP A 60 -3.96 7.71 25.19
N ASP A 61 -4.18 8.84 25.89
CA ASP A 61 -4.65 10.09 25.27
C ASP A 61 -3.72 10.57 24.14
N LYS A 62 -2.38 10.46 24.34
CA LYS A 62 -1.38 10.84 23.34
C LYS A 62 -1.51 9.96 22.10
N LEU A 63 -1.63 8.64 22.28
CA LEU A 63 -1.76 7.69 21.17
C LEU A 63 -3.09 7.89 20.44
N ILE A 64 -4.20 8.01 21.15
CA ILE A 64 -5.53 8.23 20.58
C ILE A 64 -5.53 9.50 19.72
N LYS A 65 -4.94 10.60 20.20
CA LYS A 65 -4.85 11.84 19.42
C LYS A 65 -4.12 11.65 18.09
N VAL A 66 -2.98 10.97 18.11
CA VAL A 66 -2.22 10.68 16.88
C VAL A 66 -3.02 9.74 15.95
N LEU A 67 -3.73 8.75 16.52
CA LEU A 67 -4.57 7.86 15.72
C LEU A 67 -5.74 8.62 15.07
N MET A 68 -6.38 9.56 15.77
CA MET A 68 -7.44 10.39 15.20
C MET A 68 -6.94 11.28 14.05
N ASP A 69 -5.70 11.78 14.14
CA ASP A 69 -5.12 12.66 13.12
C ASP A 69 -4.58 11.85 11.91
N ASP A 70 -3.85 10.75 12.16
CA ASP A 70 -3.11 10.03 11.13
C ASP A 70 -3.78 8.71 10.67
N HIS A 71 -4.68 8.13 11.48
CA HIS A 71 -5.34 6.84 11.25
C HIS A 71 -6.82 6.83 11.65
N PRO A 72 -7.63 7.83 11.19
CA PRO A 72 -9.05 7.95 11.62
C PRO A 72 -9.92 6.75 11.19
N GLU A 73 -9.44 5.94 10.24
CA GLU A 73 -10.12 4.73 9.77
C GLU A 73 -9.88 3.50 10.67
N LEU A 74 -9.00 3.61 11.68
CA LEU A 74 -8.59 2.47 12.48
C LEU A 74 -9.47 2.36 13.74
N PRO A 75 -10.31 1.31 13.86
CA PRO A 75 -11.08 1.08 15.07
C PRO A 75 -10.18 0.86 16.29
N VAL A 76 -10.50 1.58 17.36
CA VAL A 76 -9.79 1.47 18.64
C VAL A 76 -10.67 0.76 19.65
N MET A 77 -10.11 -0.18 20.41
CA MET A 77 -10.76 -0.82 21.55
C MET A 77 -9.87 -0.75 22.79
N GLU A 78 -10.47 -0.66 23.95
CA GLU A 78 -9.80 -0.86 25.22
C GLU A 78 -9.41 -2.33 25.37
N ALA A 79 -8.18 -2.62 25.78
CA ALA A 79 -7.67 -3.97 25.95
C ALA A 79 -7.92 -4.44 27.40
N PRO A 80 -8.82 -5.45 27.64
CA PRO A 80 -9.11 -5.94 28.98
C PRO A 80 -7.99 -6.84 29.51
N GLU A 81 -7.93 -6.94 30.84
CA GLU A 81 -6.96 -7.82 31.55
C GLU A 81 -7.43 -9.29 31.66
N LYS A 82 -8.74 -9.54 31.50
CA LYS A 82 -9.27 -10.89 31.67
C LYS A 82 -9.58 -11.55 30.34
N ARG A 83 -9.13 -12.79 30.18
CA ARG A 83 -9.31 -13.57 28.95
C ARG A 83 -10.75 -13.57 28.41
N GLY A 84 -11.77 -13.83 29.27
CA GLY A 84 -13.17 -13.87 28.82
C GLY A 84 -13.70 -12.52 28.34
N GLU A 85 -13.20 -11.43 28.90
CA GLU A 85 -13.53 -10.07 28.43
C GLU A 85 -12.84 -9.78 27.10
N VAL A 86 -11.58 -10.23 26.89
CA VAL A 86 -10.87 -10.15 25.61
C VAL A 86 -11.65 -10.88 24.52
N GLU A 87 -12.06 -12.12 24.76
CA GLU A 87 -12.84 -12.91 23.79
C GLU A 87 -14.14 -12.19 23.40
N THR A 88 -14.86 -11.64 24.35
CA THR A 88 -16.08 -10.87 24.12
C THR A 88 -15.84 -9.62 23.27
N ARG A 89 -14.87 -8.81 23.64
CA ARG A 89 -14.52 -7.58 22.94
C ARG A 89 -14.01 -7.82 21.51
N VAL A 90 -13.22 -8.87 21.33
CA VAL A 90 -12.72 -9.26 20.01
C VAL A 90 -13.84 -9.76 19.09
N LEU A 91 -14.83 -10.46 19.63
CA LEU A 91 -16.04 -10.84 18.86
C LEU A 91 -16.88 -9.62 18.46
N GLU A 92 -17.04 -8.63 19.36
CA GLU A 92 -17.69 -7.37 19.03
C GLU A 92 -16.92 -6.59 17.95
N LEU A 93 -15.60 -6.51 18.09
CA LEU A 93 -14.71 -5.88 17.11
C LEU A 93 -14.82 -6.58 15.74
N ARG A 94 -14.84 -7.92 15.72
CA ARG A 94 -15.05 -8.67 14.48
C ARG A 94 -16.38 -8.33 13.81
N LYS A 95 -17.47 -8.23 14.57
CA LYS A 95 -18.77 -7.82 14.02
C LYS A 95 -18.73 -6.42 13.43
N LEU A 96 -18.04 -5.50 14.10
CA LEU A 96 -17.83 -4.13 13.59
C LEU A 96 -17.03 -4.15 12.28
N LEU A 97 -15.89 -4.86 12.25
CA LEU A 97 -15.05 -4.96 11.05
C LEU A 97 -15.77 -5.62 9.87
N VAL A 98 -16.60 -6.64 10.15
CA VAL A 98 -17.44 -7.27 9.12
C VAL A 98 -18.46 -6.27 8.57
N ARG A 99 -19.12 -5.47 9.41
CA ARG A 99 -20.07 -4.44 8.98
C ARG A 99 -19.38 -3.35 8.18
N LEU A 100 -18.28 -2.80 8.66
CA LEU A 100 -17.49 -1.79 7.94
C LEU A 100 -17.03 -2.28 6.56
N ASN A 101 -16.78 -3.58 6.43
CA ASN A 101 -16.44 -4.17 5.13
C ASN A 101 -17.69 -4.51 4.29
N ALA A 102 -18.84 -4.77 4.91
CA ALA A 102 -20.09 -5.10 4.22
C ALA A 102 -20.75 -3.86 3.59
N ASP A 103 -20.65 -2.70 4.25
CA ASP A 103 -21.19 -1.43 3.73
C ASP A 103 -20.47 -0.94 2.45
N ILE A 104 -19.31 -1.56 2.14
CA ILE A 104 -18.54 -1.28 0.91
C ILE A 104 -18.91 -2.27 -0.22
N SER A 105 -19.63 -3.35 0.09
CA SER A 105 -19.98 -4.39 -0.89
C SER A 105 -21.31 -4.11 -1.55
N ASP A 106 -21.30 -3.43 -2.69
CA ASP A 106 -22.36 -3.57 -3.68
C ASP A 106 -22.29 -4.98 -4.31
N ASP A 107 -23.44 -5.59 -4.60
CA ASP A 107 -23.62 -7.02 -4.92
C ASP A 107 -22.82 -7.56 -6.13
N SER A 108 -22.13 -6.70 -6.87
CA SER A 108 -21.41 -7.06 -8.11
C SER A 108 -19.89 -7.12 -8.00
N TYR A 109 -19.28 -6.52 -6.96
CA TYR A 109 -17.82 -6.47 -6.82
C TYR A 109 -17.36 -6.95 -5.46
N THR A 110 -16.34 -7.81 -5.44
CA THR A 110 -15.72 -8.24 -4.17
C THR A 110 -14.90 -7.11 -3.56
N LEU A 111 -14.70 -7.13 -2.24
CA LEU A 111 -13.80 -6.18 -1.55
C LEU A 111 -12.40 -6.15 -2.20
N LYS A 112 -11.93 -7.30 -2.70
CA LYS A 112 -10.66 -7.39 -3.41
C LYS A 112 -10.66 -6.58 -4.71
N ASP A 113 -11.75 -6.62 -5.45
CA ASP A 113 -11.90 -5.87 -6.71
C ASP A 113 -11.97 -4.38 -6.45
N GLN A 114 -12.73 -3.97 -5.43
CA GLN A 114 -12.81 -2.58 -4.98
C GLN A 114 -11.44 -2.06 -4.53
N MET A 115 -10.71 -2.82 -3.73
CA MET A 115 -9.35 -2.46 -3.30
C MET A 115 -8.37 -2.41 -4.47
N MET A 116 -8.51 -3.28 -5.47
CA MET A 116 -7.70 -3.19 -6.69
C MET A 116 -8.01 -1.92 -7.46
N PHE A 117 -9.27 -1.58 -7.66
CA PHE A 117 -9.69 -0.35 -8.32
C PHE A 117 -9.16 0.88 -7.59
N CYS A 118 -9.37 0.99 -6.27
CA CYS A 118 -8.86 2.09 -5.46
C CYS A 118 -7.33 2.24 -5.57
N ARG A 119 -6.59 1.13 -5.55
CA ARG A 119 -5.14 1.14 -5.76
C ARG A 119 -4.75 1.72 -7.11
N HIS A 120 -5.41 1.29 -8.17
CA HIS A 120 -5.12 1.77 -9.52
C HIS A 120 -5.35 3.27 -9.66
N GLU A 121 -6.51 3.75 -9.22
CA GLU A 121 -6.84 5.17 -9.28
C GLU A 121 -5.91 6.01 -8.41
N TYR A 122 -5.56 5.49 -7.24
CA TYR A 122 -4.62 6.15 -6.37
C TYR A 122 -3.22 6.24 -6.97
N PHE A 123 -2.67 5.13 -7.48
CA PHE A 123 -1.35 5.15 -8.12
C PHE A 123 -1.34 6.05 -9.35
N ARG A 124 -2.40 6.04 -10.13
CA ARG A 124 -2.56 6.98 -11.25
C ARG A 124 -2.57 8.43 -10.78
N ALA A 125 -3.32 8.75 -9.71
CA ALA A 125 -3.34 10.09 -9.14
C ALA A 125 -1.97 10.52 -8.59
N MET A 126 -1.23 9.61 -7.96
CA MET A 126 0.12 9.84 -7.46
C MET A 126 1.10 10.09 -8.60
N MET A 127 1.11 9.24 -9.63
CA MET A 127 1.97 9.37 -10.81
C MET A 127 1.68 10.65 -11.59
N ASP A 128 0.43 11.09 -11.60
CA ASP A 128 -0.02 12.33 -12.24
C ASP A 128 0.11 13.56 -11.31
N ARG A 129 0.80 13.39 -10.16
CA ARG A 129 1.05 14.44 -9.15
C ARG A 129 -0.20 15.19 -8.69
N ARG A 130 -1.33 14.48 -8.57
CA ARG A 130 -2.61 15.04 -8.10
C ARG A 130 -2.83 14.89 -6.60
N ILE A 131 -1.91 14.25 -5.88
CA ILE A 131 -1.99 14.11 -4.42
C ILE A 131 -1.38 15.35 -3.78
N PRO A 132 -2.10 16.06 -2.89
CA PRO A 132 -1.67 17.36 -2.37
C PRO A 132 -0.38 17.31 -1.58
N SER A 133 -0.24 16.39 -0.62
CA SER A 133 0.89 16.35 0.30
C SER A 133 1.53 14.97 0.43
N GLY A 134 2.80 14.94 0.88
CA GLY A 134 3.50 13.70 1.19
C GLY A 134 2.82 12.88 2.29
N LYS A 135 2.17 13.54 3.28
CA LYS A 135 1.37 12.86 4.31
C LYS A 135 0.15 12.16 3.73
N ASP A 136 -0.50 12.74 2.73
CA ASP A 136 -1.62 12.11 2.05
C ASP A 136 -1.15 10.87 1.27
N ILE A 137 0.04 10.92 0.65
CA ILE A 137 0.66 9.75 0.01
C ILE A 137 0.84 8.63 1.02
N GLU A 138 1.48 8.90 2.17
CA GLU A 138 1.67 7.90 3.22
C GLU A 138 0.35 7.31 3.73
N ARG A 139 -0.63 8.18 4.02
CA ARG A 139 -1.95 7.77 4.50
C ARG A 139 -2.64 6.83 3.51
N ILE A 140 -2.63 7.17 2.23
CA ILE A 140 -3.31 6.37 1.23
C ILE A 140 -2.54 5.07 0.95
N LEU A 141 -1.20 5.06 0.97
CA LEU A 141 -0.41 3.82 0.88
C LEU A 141 -0.80 2.82 1.97
N ARG A 142 -1.01 3.31 3.20
CA ARG A 142 -1.54 2.49 4.31
C ARG A 142 -2.96 2.00 4.02
N LEU A 143 -3.86 2.90 3.61
CA LEU A 143 -5.25 2.57 3.31
C LEU A 143 -5.38 1.50 2.23
N VAL A 144 -4.62 1.63 1.14
CA VAL A 144 -4.60 0.63 0.06
C VAL A 144 -3.71 -0.58 0.34
N ARG A 145 -3.17 -0.68 1.56
CA ARG A 145 -2.30 -1.80 2.00
C ARG A 145 -1.10 -2.01 1.09
N SER A 146 -0.50 -0.93 0.64
CA SER A 146 0.73 -1.00 -0.15
C SER A 146 1.89 -1.45 0.71
N LYS A 147 2.81 -2.21 0.10
CA LYS A 147 4.08 -2.60 0.73
C LYS A 147 5.24 -1.68 0.34
N MET A 148 4.98 -0.63 -0.43
CA MET A 148 6.02 0.32 -0.84
C MET A 148 6.45 1.18 0.35
N ASP A 149 7.75 1.45 0.44
CA ASP A 149 8.30 2.35 1.45
C ASP A 149 8.22 3.81 0.97
N PRO A 150 7.41 4.68 1.62
CA PRO A 150 7.24 6.06 1.19
C PRO A 150 8.47 6.94 1.41
N HIS A 151 9.42 6.52 2.24
CA HIS A 151 10.56 7.32 2.71
C HIS A 151 11.89 6.93 2.05
N ARG A 152 11.89 5.91 1.20
CA ARG A 152 13.09 5.49 0.49
C ARG A 152 13.12 6.03 -0.93
N PRO A 153 14.31 6.17 -1.53
CA PRO A 153 14.44 6.55 -2.92
C PRO A 153 13.66 5.61 -3.84
N CYS A 154 13.07 6.14 -4.89
CA CYS A 154 12.36 5.37 -5.89
C CYS A 154 12.73 5.85 -7.30
N VAL A 155 12.55 4.98 -8.28
CA VAL A 155 12.84 5.27 -9.69
C VAL A 155 11.55 5.47 -10.46
N VAL A 156 11.47 6.54 -11.24
CA VAL A 156 10.39 6.79 -12.18
C VAL A 156 10.96 6.70 -13.59
N ALA A 157 10.36 5.86 -14.42
CA ALA A 157 10.68 5.74 -15.83
C ALA A 157 9.46 6.13 -16.67
N GLU A 158 9.62 7.07 -17.57
CA GLU A 158 8.63 7.41 -18.58
C GLU A 158 8.94 6.69 -19.88
N LEU A 159 7.93 6.02 -20.42
CA LEU A 159 8.01 5.32 -21.69
C LEU A 159 7.19 6.04 -22.73
N LYS A 160 7.71 6.09 -23.94
CA LYS A 160 7.02 6.58 -25.13
C LYS A 160 6.56 5.42 -25.97
N MET A 161 5.37 5.59 -26.52
CA MET A 161 4.77 4.77 -27.55
C MET A 161 4.66 5.62 -28.82
N PRO A 162 5.61 5.48 -29.79
CA PRO A 162 5.69 6.38 -30.95
C PRO A 162 4.39 6.50 -31.74
N ASP A 163 3.66 5.40 -31.92
CA ASP A 163 2.42 5.34 -32.67
C ASP A 163 1.17 5.25 -31.78
N SER A 164 1.20 5.91 -30.61
CA SER A 164 0.17 5.78 -29.58
C SER A 164 -1.24 6.08 -30.07
N SER A 165 -1.42 7.15 -30.88
CA SER A 165 -2.74 7.55 -31.39
C SER A 165 -3.34 6.51 -32.33
N ASP A 166 -2.53 5.93 -33.21
CA ASP A 166 -2.97 4.91 -34.17
C ASP A 166 -3.17 3.56 -33.47
N PHE A 167 -2.36 3.24 -32.48
CA PHE A 167 -2.52 2.02 -31.71
C PHE A 167 -3.78 2.07 -30.84
N LEU A 168 -3.95 3.10 -29.99
CA LEU A 168 -5.07 3.17 -29.05
C LEU A 168 -6.42 3.43 -29.71
N ARG A 169 -6.45 4.08 -30.86
CA ARG A 169 -7.70 4.37 -31.62
C ARG A 169 -8.02 3.33 -32.68
N GLY A 170 -7.00 2.75 -33.26
CA GLY A 170 -7.15 1.84 -34.41
C GLY A 170 -7.03 0.36 -34.04
N ARG A 171 -5.98 -0.04 -33.37
CA ARG A 171 -5.67 -1.45 -33.07
C ARG A 171 -6.14 -1.91 -31.70
N TRP A 172 -6.10 -1.03 -30.68
CA TRP A 172 -6.46 -1.36 -29.31
C TRP A 172 -7.90 -0.97 -28.98
N HIS A 173 -8.81 -1.94 -29.07
CA HIS A 173 -10.25 -1.69 -28.86
C HIS A 173 -10.71 -1.81 -27.40
N TYR A 174 -9.79 -2.02 -26.45
CA TYR A 174 -10.14 -2.43 -25.09
C TYR A 174 -9.98 -1.32 -24.03
N GLY A 175 -9.54 -0.14 -24.44
CA GLY A 175 -9.35 0.99 -23.54
C GLY A 175 -8.05 0.96 -22.71
N PRO A 176 -7.70 2.08 -22.05
CA PRO A 176 -6.42 2.24 -21.36
C PRO A 176 -6.25 1.32 -20.13
N GLN A 177 -7.36 0.97 -19.46
CA GLN A 177 -7.28 0.08 -18.28
C GLN A 177 -6.81 -1.33 -18.66
N ARG A 178 -7.26 -1.86 -19.80
CA ARG A 178 -6.79 -3.17 -20.27
C ARG A 178 -5.35 -3.13 -20.77
N LEU A 179 -4.94 -2.03 -21.37
CA LEU A 179 -3.54 -1.82 -21.72
C LEU A 179 -2.67 -1.83 -20.47
N GLU A 180 -3.07 -1.09 -19.42
CA GLU A 180 -2.37 -1.06 -18.14
C GLU A 180 -2.27 -2.45 -17.51
N MET A 181 -3.34 -3.26 -17.57
CA MET A 181 -3.30 -4.65 -17.08
C MET A 181 -2.34 -5.52 -17.90
N ALA A 182 -2.32 -5.37 -19.23
CA ALA A 182 -1.42 -6.12 -20.10
C ALA A 182 0.06 -5.74 -19.82
N LEU A 183 0.36 -4.45 -19.74
CA LEU A 183 1.68 -3.95 -19.37
C LEU A 183 2.12 -4.44 -17.99
N ARG A 184 1.22 -4.42 -16.99
CA ARG A 184 1.51 -4.94 -15.67
C ARG A 184 1.85 -6.43 -15.68
N ASN A 185 1.21 -7.21 -16.52
CA ASN A 185 1.53 -8.64 -16.64
C ASN A 185 2.92 -8.87 -17.25
N ILE A 186 3.33 -8.03 -18.20
CA ILE A 186 4.64 -8.14 -18.86
C ILE A 186 5.74 -7.57 -17.96
N PHE A 187 5.59 -6.35 -17.44
CA PHE A 187 6.59 -5.76 -16.54
C PHE A 187 6.63 -6.44 -15.17
N GLY A 188 5.62 -7.23 -14.82
CA GLY A 188 5.53 -7.89 -13.52
C GLY A 188 5.22 -6.92 -12.41
N VAL A 189 5.40 -7.40 -11.17
CA VAL A 189 5.04 -6.65 -9.96
C VAL A 189 6.21 -6.41 -9.02
N GLU A 190 7.35 -7.07 -9.29
CA GLU A 190 8.53 -7.02 -8.42
C GLU A 190 9.78 -7.44 -9.20
N VAL A 191 10.88 -6.74 -8.97
CA VAL A 191 12.23 -7.10 -9.46
C VAL A 191 13.26 -6.65 -8.43
N ALA A 192 14.17 -7.55 -8.05
CA ALA A 192 15.30 -7.29 -7.16
C ALA A 192 14.91 -6.51 -5.87
N GLY A 193 13.81 -6.88 -5.23
CA GLY A 193 13.30 -6.21 -4.02
C GLY A 193 12.56 -4.88 -4.26
N LEU A 194 12.45 -4.44 -5.51
CA LEU A 194 11.67 -3.27 -5.89
C LEU A 194 10.25 -3.68 -6.30
N ARG A 195 9.27 -2.98 -5.77
CA ARG A 195 7.88 -3.07 -6.25
C ARG A 195 7.76 -2.29 -7.55
N ILE A 196 7.27 -2.95 -8.59
CA ILE A 196 7.04 -2.34 -9.90
C ILE A 196 5.56 -1.99 -10.04
N LEU A 197 5.28 -0.78 -10.49
CA LEU A 197 3.96 -0.32 -10.88
C LEU A 197 4.04 0.29 -12.26
N SER A 198 3.09 -0.07 -13.12
CA SER A 198 2.90 0.55 -14.44
C SER A 198 1.55 1.26 -14.47
N CYS A 199 1.51 2.47 -14.98
CA CYS A 199 0.30 3.25 -15.18
C CYS A 199 0.26 3.84 -16.59
N VAL A 200 -0.93 3.85 -17.18
CA VAL A 200 -1.21 4.60 -18.42
C VAL A 200 -1.90 5.90 -18.02
N LEU A 201 -1.18 7.00 -18.14
CA LEU A 201 -1.65 8.34 -17.79
C LEU A 201 -2.37 9.02 -18.98
N PRO A 202 -3.12 10.11 -18.73
CA PRO A 202 -3.66 10.94 -19.81
C PRO A 202 -2.57 11.40 -20.78
N GLY A 203 -2.92 11.50 -22.06
CA GLY A 203 -1.96 11.81 -23.12
C GLY A 203 -1.09 10.63 -23.53
N GLU A 204 -1.53 9.41 -23.21
CA GLU A 204 -0.91 8.16 -23.65
C GLU A 204 0.50 7.94 -23.06
N ARG A 205 0.79 8.63 -21.95
CA ARG A 205 2.05 8.48 -21.21
C ARG A 205 2.03 7.18 -20.43
N ILE A 206 3.02 6.36 -20.61
CA ILE A 206 3.23 5.14 -19.82
C ILE A 206 4.31 5.46 -18.79
N VAL A 207 4.01 5.27 -17.52
CA VAL A 207 4.93 5.53 -16.42
C VAL A 207 5.12 4.27 -15.60
N LEU A 208 6.38 3.93 -15.36
CA LEU A 208 6.81 2.87 -14.46
C LEU A 208 7.40 3.48 -13.19
N LEU A 209 7.01 2.93 -12.04
CA LEU A 209 7.59 3.25 -10.74
C LEU A 209 8.25 2.01 -10.19
N GLY A 210 9.55 2.09 -9.85
CA GLY A 210 10.26 1.11 -9.06
C GLY A 210 10.51 1.64 -7.65
N CYS A 211 9.89 1.05 -6.63
CA CYS A 211 9.95 1.53 -5.26
C CYS A 211 10.37 0.39 -4.31
N PRO A 212 11.34 0.61 -3.39
CA PRO A 212 11.68 -0.36 -2.36
C PRO A 212 10.47 -0.74 -1.54
N MET A 213 10.42 -2.01 -1.14
CA MET A 213 9.36 -2.49 -0.25
C MET A 213 9.74 -2.31 1.21
N LEU A 214 8.73 -2.09 2.06
CA LEU A 214 8.88 -2.11 3.51
C LEU A 214 9.51 -3.45 3.95
N TYR A 215 10.55 -3.37 4.79
CA TYR A 215 11.25 -4.53 5.37
C TYR A 215 11.92 -5.48 4.37
N HIS A 216 12.04 -5.09 3.11
CA HIS A 216 12.85 -5.81 2.16
C HIS A 216 14.25 -5.20 2.11
N GLU A 217 15.26 -6.02 2.34
CA GLU A 217 16.61 -5.66 1.94
C GLU A 217 16.65 -5.66 0.43
N LEU A 218 17.19 -4.61 -0.16
CA LEU A 218 17.39 -4.58 -1.60
C LEU A 218 18.50 -5.56 -1.96
N GLU A 219 18.26 -6.36 -2.99
CA GLU A 219 19.29 -7.23 -3.58
C GLU A 219 20.40 -6.39 -4.23
N THR A 220 20.11 -5.10 -4.48
CA THR A 220 20.99 -4.14 -5.14
C THR A 220 21.10 -2.88 -4.31
N GLU A 221 22.26 -2.22 -4.30
CA GLU A 221 22.44 -0.92 -3.68
C GLU A 221 21.47 0.13 -4.27
N GLU A 222 20.99 1.06 -3.45
CA GLU A 222 20.06 2.11 -3.88
C GLU A 222 20.60 2.94 -5.06
N THR A 223 21.92 3.11 -5.13
CA THR A 223 22.59 3.79 -6.24
C THR A 223 22.47 3.07 -7.58
N SER A 224 22.16 1.78 -7.57
CA SER A 224 22.03 0.92 -8.78
C SER A 224 20.58 0.70 -9.20
N MET A 225 19.60 1.22 -8.48
CA MET A 225 18.17 1.00 -8.76
C MET A 225 17.77 1.43 -10.17
N THR A 226 18.31 2.56 -10.64
CA THR A 226 18.04 3.03 -12.02
C THR A 226 18.52 2.03 -13.06
N GLY A 227 19.71 1.45 -12.86
CA GLY A 227 20.24 0.41 -13.74
C GLY A 227 19.39 -0.86 -13.74
N VAL A 228 18.96 -1.31 -12.56
CA VAL A 228 18.06 -2.48 -12.42
C VAL A 228 16.74 -2.25 -13.14
N ILE A 229 16.12 -1.09 -12.96
CA ILE A 229 14.86 -0.76 -13.64
C ILE A 229 15.07 -0.62 -15.15
N ALA A 230 16.14 0.05 -15.58
CA ALA A 230 16.44 0.20 -17.01
C ALA A 230 16.64 -1.14 -17.70
N GLN A 231 17.41 -2.04 -17.09
CA GLN A 231 17.63 -3.39 -17.63
C GLN A 231 16.31 -4.16 -17.68
N HIS A 232 15.55 -4.16 -16.58
CA HIS A 232 14.26 -4.84 -16.52
C HIS A 232 13.28 -4.33 -17.58
N VAL A 233 13.20 -3.01 -17.76
CA VAL A 233 12.34 -2.41 -18.79
C VAL A 233 12.81 -2.83 -20.18
N GLN A 234 14.12 -2.80 -20.43
CA GLN A 234 14.69 -3.21 -21.72
C GLN A 234 14.36 -4.67 -22.04
N ASP A 235 14.49 -5.57 -21.06
CA ASP A 235 14.15 -6.99 -21.22
C ASP A 235 12.66 -7.21 -21.51
N CYS A 236 11.79 -6.34 -20.97
CA CYS A 236 10.35 -6.44 -21.17
C CYS A 236 9.86 -5.77 -22.48
N ILE A 237 10.57 -4.80 -23.04
CA ILE A 237 10.17 -4.09 -24.27
C ILE A 237 9.99 -5.06 -25.44
N GLU A 238 10.90 -6.01 -25.60
CA GLU A 238 10.81 -7.02 -26.66
C GLU A 238 9.53 -7.87 -26.52
N HIS A 239 9.15 -8.22 -25.28
CA HIS A 239 7.90 -8.95 -25.02
C HIS A 239 6.67 -8.07 -25.24
N VAL A 240 6.73 -6.76 -24.95
CA VAL A 240 5.64 -5.84 -25.23
C VAL A 240 5.39 -5.75 -26.73
N ASP A 241 6.42 -5.64 -27.55
CA ASP A 241 6.29 -5.65 -29.01
C ASP A 241 5.76 -6.99 -29.51
N GLU A 242 6.31 -8.10 -29.04
CA GLU A 242 5.90 -9.45 -29.47
C GLU A 242 4.41 -9.74 -29.16
N TYR A 243 3.94 -9.39 -27.94
CA TYR A 243 2.57 -9.75 -27.49
C TYR A 243 1.51 -8.69 -27.78
N LEU A 244 1.89 -7.42 -27.79
CA LEU A 244 0.96 -6.30 -27.96
C LEU A 244 1.15 -5.57 -29.30
N GLY A 245 2.28 -5.77 -29.98
CA GLY A 245 2.66 -5.02 -31.17
C GLY A 245 2.88 -3.54 -30.90
N ILE A 246 3.42 -3.21 -29.72
CA ILE A 246 3.71 -1.85 -29.28
C ILE A 246 5.22 -1.67 -29.21
N ASP A 247 5.76 -0.76 -30.00
CA ASP A 247 7.14 -0.32 -29.87
C ASP A 247 7.25 0.69 -28.73
N LEU A 248 7.90 0.29 -27.62
CA LEU A 248 8.13 1.13 -26.46
C LEU A 248 9.59 1.57 -26.38
N THR A 249 9.81 2.81 -26.01
CA THR A 249 11.16 3.32 -25.74
C THR A 249 11.19 4.08 -24.41
N ILE A 250 12.29 3.96 -23.65
CA ILE A 250 12.50 4.76 -22.44
C ILE A 250 12.80 6.20 -22.90
N SER A 251 11.92 7.14 -22.53
CA SER A 251 12.12 8.55 -22.84
C SER A 251 12.86 9.31 -21.75
N GLU A 252 12.58 8.98 -20.50
CA GLU A 252 13.18 9.59 -19.32
C GLU A 252 13.23 8.61 -18.18
N MET A 253 14.28 8.71 -17.36
CA MET A 253 14.38 7.95 -16.11
C MET A 253 15.09 8.81 -15.06
N HIS A 254 14.47 8.92 -13.88
CA HIS A 254 15.03 9.69 -12.79
C HIS A 254 14.76 9.05 -11.43
N VAL A 255 15.61 9.35 -10.47
CA VAL A 255 15.47 8.91 -9.08
C VAL A 255 14.84 10.03 -8.27
N LEU A 256 13.77 9.73 -7.58
CA LEU A 256 13.21 10.59 -6.55
C LEU A 256 13.83 10.22 -5.20
N PRO A 257 14.12 11.21 -4.33
CA PRO A 257 14.75 10.96 -3.03
C PRO A 257 13.83 10.14 -2.10
N MET A 258 12.53 10.22 -2.31
CA MET A 258 11.52 9.46 -1.59
C MET A 258 10.20 9.47 -2.38
N LEU A 259 9.35 8.46 -2.17
CA LEU A 259 8.08 8.36 -2.87
C LEU A 259 7.13 9.53 -2.56
N THR A 260 7.19 10.08 -1.34
CA THR A 260 6.42 11.25 -0.94
C THR A 260 6.76 12.52 -1.73
N ALA A 261 7.91 12.57 -2.41
CA ALA A 261 8.27 13.66 -3.32
C ALA A 261 7.42 13.71 -4.61
N MET A 262 6.54 12.72 -4.82
CA MET A 262 5.52 12.77 -5.89
C MET A 262 4.32 13.64 -5.54
N ALA A 263 4.20 14.15 -4.31
CA ALA A 263 3.16 15.09 -3.94
C ALA A 263 3.27 16.41 -4.73
N SER A 264 2.13 17.05 -4.97
CA SER A 264 2.10 18.32 -5.72
C SER A 264 2.73 19.49 -4.96
N ASP A 265 2.73 19.49 -3.63
CA ASP A 265 3.35 20.50 -2.78
C ASP A 265 4.89 20.38 -2.69
N ALA A 266 5.45 19.23 -3.08
CA ALA A 266 6.90 19.03 -3.09
C ALA A 266 7.62 19.81 -4.21
N MET A 267 6.88 20.54 -5.06
CA MET A 267 7.40 21.33 -6.18
C MET A 267 7.51 22.84 -5.88
N ILE A 268 7.17 23.28 -4.66
CA ILE A 268 7.30 24.65 -4.19
C ILE A 268 8.53 24.76 -3.30
#